data_7f00373f6ce5c72d35c6e6270c5bbe58
#
_entry.id   7f00373f6ce5c72d35c6e6270c5bbe58
#
_cell.length_a   1.000
_cell.length_b   1.000
_cell.length_c   1.000
_cell.angle_alpha   90.00
_cell.angle_beta   90.00
_cell.angle_gamma   90.00
#
_symmetry.space_group_name_H-M   'P 1'
#
loop_
_entity.id
_entity.type
_entity.pdbx_description
1 polymer ?
#
loop_
_entity_poly.entity_id
_entity_poly.type
_entity_poly.pdbx_seq_one_letter_code
_entity_poly.pdbx_strand_id
1 'polypeptide(L)'
;MKKILFISLVFFTSFSIAESNELDRKSNDYKYTSIGLHFIESDKSGFAINLSLDLPGAFYATLERKADGVDYKKESYDKVIDTARLGFHMGIGDLIGNVSSGDVNFKIKNLFDVYAEVGIKTSDFDGERFNFKGDDSHASFVAGIRFGNSNRLEGKIFVDASKEAIIVDSGNPVCRALSCPPYDAKLSDDSDKKFGLGILYNIIKRSAIFLETTSSKVIDNSFKLGYQLNF
;
A
#
# COMPACT_ATOMS: atom_id res chain seq x y z
N MET A 1 9.62 17.43 -19.65
CA MET A 1 11.08 17.32 -19.43
C MET A 1 11.50 17.50 -17.96
N LYS A 2 10.89 18.37 -17.16
CA LYS A 2 11.27 18.55 -15.72
C LYS A 2 10.96 17.35 -14.81
N LYS A 3 9.98 16.52 -15.16
CA LYS A 3 9.59 15.34 -14.35
C LYS A 3 10.56 14.15 -14.44
N ILE A 4 11.30 14.02 -15.54
CA ILE A 4 12.28 12.94 -15.74
C ILE A 4 13.57 13.20 -14.95
N LEU A 5 13.92 14.46 -14.73
CA LEU A 5 15.14 14.85 -14.01
C LEU A 5 15.08 14.49 -12.52
N PHE A 6 13.88 14.50 -11.93
CA PHE A 6 13.72 14.18 -10.50
C PHE A 6 13.87 12.68 -10.23
N ILE A 7 13.38 11.83 -11.14
CA ILE A 7 13.52 10.36 -11.03
C ILE A 7 14.99 9.95 -11.19
N SER A 8 15.74 10.58 -12.12
CA SER A 8 17.15 10.29 -12.30
C SER A 8 18.01 10.72 -11.11
N LEU A 9 17.65 11.81 -10.42
CA LEU A 9 18.39 12.27 -9.25
C LEU A 9 18.26 11.30 -8.06
N VAL A 10 17.09 10.71 -7.84
CA VAL A 10 16.87 9.69 -6.81
C VAL A 10 17.64 8.41 -7.12
N PHE A 11 17.73 8.02 -8.38
CA PHE A 11 18.53 6.87 -8.80
C PHE A 11 20.04 7.08 -8.58
N PHE A 12 20.57 8.26 -8.88
CA PHE A 12 22.01 8.55 -8.74
C PHE A 12 22.47 8.61 -7.28
N THR A 13 21.66 9.16 -6.38
CA THR A 13 22.01 9.18 -4.95
C THR A 13 22.01 7.80 -4.30
N SER A 14 21.23 6.85 -4.84
CA SER A 14 21.19 5.47 -4.34
C SER A 14 22.45 4.67 -4.70
N PHE A 15 23.11 4.98 -5.81
CA PHE A 15 24.33 4.31 -6.23
C PHE A 15 25.55 4.69 -5.39
N SER A 16 25.58 5.90 -4.82
CA SER A 16 26.73 6.40 -4.05
C SER A 16 26.81 5.86 -2.61
N ILE A 17 25.79 5.14 -2.12
CA ILE A 17 25.73 4.60 -0.76
C ILE A 17 26.07 3.09 -0.74
N ALA A 18 26.42 2.53 -1.89
CA ALA A 18 26.64 1.09 -2.05
C ALA A 18 28.05 0.66 -1.65
N GLU A 19 28.56 1.10 -0.51
CA GLU A 19 29.83 0.58 -0.03
C GLU A 19 29.71 0.00 1.38
N SER A 20 30.13 -1.26 1.41
CA SER A 20 30.64 -2.03 2.54
C SER A 20 29.66 -2.75 3.48
N ASN A 21 30.10 -3.96 3.68
CA ASN A 21 29.82 -4.98 4.68
C ASN A 21 28.66 -5.92 4.36
N GLU A 22 29.02 -6.96 3.62
CA GLU A 22 28.47 -8.31 3.73
C GLU A 22 28.65 -8.83 5.17
N LEU A 23 27.86 -8.31 6.08
CA LEU A 23 27.57 -9.04 7.29
C LEU A 23 26.54 -10.09 6.92
N ASP A 24 26.97 -11.34 6.93
CA ASP A 24 26.14 -12.54 6.87
C ASP A 24 24.87 -12.34 7.72
N ARG A 25 23.79 -11.90 7.11
CA ARG A 25 22.49 -11.97 7.75
C ARG A 25 22.07 -13.44 7.73
N LYS A 26 22.34 -14.12 8.81
CA LYS A 26 21.93 -15.50 9.04
C LYS A 26 20.43 -15.69 9.18
N SER A 27 19.64 -14.61 9.16
CA SER A 27 18.19 -14.63 9.25
C SER A 27 17.54 -13.81 8.14
N ASN A 28 16.43 -14.26 7.64
CA ASN A 28 15.52 -13.48 6.78
C ASN A 28 14.79 -12.46 7.64
N ASP A 29 15.33 -11.27 7.70
CA ASP A 29 14.81 -10.19 8.52
C ASP A 29 14.02 -9.26 7.60
N TYR A 30 12.71 -9.47 7.50
CA TYR A 30 11.83 -8.62 6.70
C TYR A 30 11.79 -7.23 7.28
N LYS A 31 12.10 -6.24 6.46
CA LYS A 31 12.17 -4.85 6.89
C LYS A 31 10.78 -4.21 6.85
N TYR A 32 10.47 -3.51 7.93
CA TYR A 32 9.25 -2.73 8.08
C TYR A 32 9.52 -1.21 8.14
N THR A 33 10.79 -0.78 8.13
CA THR A 33 11.13 0.63 7.97
C THR A 33 11.48 0.92 6.52
N SER A 34 10.65 1.72 5.86
CA SER A 34 10.83 2.05 4.45
C SER A 34 10.12 3.34 4.06
N ILE A 35 10.61 3.94 2.98
CA ILE A 35 9.92 4.99 2.25
C ILE A 35 9.83 4.59 0.77
N GLY A 36 8.66 4.73 0.17
CA GLY A 36 8.42 4.34 -1.22
C GLY A 36 7.68 5.39 -2.02
N LEU A 37 7.97 5.41 -3.32
CA LEU A 37 7.26 6.17 -4.32
C LEU A 37 6.76 5.22 -5.40
N HIS A 38 5.46 5.21 -5.65
CA HIS A 38 4.81 4.27 -6.55
C HIS A 38 4.03 5.00 -7.63
N PHE A 39 4.15 4.52 -8.86
CA PHE A 39 3.20 4.77 -9.92
C PHE A 39 2.06 3.75 -9.80
N ILE A 40 0.84 4.21 -9.98
CA ILE A 40 -0.36 3.39 -9.88
C ILE A 40 -1.10 3.47 -11.21
N GLU A 41 -1.54 2.32 -11.68
CA GLU A 41 -2.46 2.19 -12.81
C GLU A 41 -3.72 1.48 -12.29
N SER A 42 -4.86 2.14 -12.41
CA SER A 42 -6.19 1.64 -12.12
C SER A 42 -7.12 2.16 -13.21
N ASP A 43 -8.32 2.65 -12.93
CA ASP A 43 -9.14 3.40 -13.90
C ASP A 43 -8.34 4.53 -14.54
N LYS A 44 -7.51 5.17 -13.74
CA LYS A 44 -6.56 6.19 -14.18
C LYS A 44 -5.23 6.04 -13.50
N SER A 45 -4.22 6.55 -14.19
CA SER A 45 -2.86 6.60 -13.66
C SER A 45 -2.76 7.59 -12.50
N GLY A 46 -1.98 7.23 -11.49
CA GLY A 46 -1.72 8.04 -10.32
C GLY A 46 -0.39 7.75 -9.67
N PHE A 47 -0.19 8.35 -8.50
CA PHE A 47 1.01 8.18 -7.71
C PHE A 47 0.65 7.93 -6.25
N ALA A 48 1.49 7.17 -5.56
CA ALA A 48 1.44 7.05 -4.12
C ALA A 48 2.81 7.24 -3.50
N ILE A 49 2.79 7.79 -2.30
CA ILE A 49 3.91 7.84 -1.38
C ILE A 49 3.54 7.00 -0.17
N ASN A 50 4.42 6.13 0.25
CA ASN A 50 4.24 5.39 1.49
C ASN A 50 5.45 5.54 2.41
N LEU A 51 5.18 5.53 3.70
CA LEU A 51 6.15 5.50 4.78
C LEU A 51 5.77 4.34 5.69
N SER A 52 6.71 3.51 6.04
CA SER A 52 6.58 2.47 7.06
C SER A 52 7.68 2.64 8.09
N LEU A 53 7.34 2.51 9.36
CA LEU A 53 8.24 2.67 10.49
C LEU A 53 8.11 1.49 11.42
N ASP A 54 9.20 0.80 11.63
CA ASP A 54 9.32 -0.26 12.63
C ASP A 54 9.24 0.33 14.03
N LEU A 55 8.52 -0.33 14.91
CA LEU A 55 8.31 0.07 16.29
C LEU A 55 8.87 -1.01 17.23
N PRO A 56 9.08 -0.72 18.52
CA PRO A 56 9.54 -1.74 19.46
C PRO A 56 8.64 -2.97 19.50
N GLY A 57 9.25 -4.14 19.52
CA GLY A 57 8.56 -5.43 19.49
C GLY A 57 8.20 -5.88 18.09
N ALA A 58 7.03 -6.41 17.90
CA ALA A 58 6.52 -6.92 16.63
C ALA A 58 5.56 -5.93 15.94
N PHE A 59 5.64 -4.65 16.28
CA PHE A 59 4.76 -3.62 15.76
C PHE A 59 5.44 -2.73 14.72
N TYR A 60 4.66 -2.14 13.84
CA TYR A 60 5.08 -1.11 12.90
C TYR A 60 3.91 -0.17 12.57
N ALA A 61 4.21 0.99 12.03
CA ALA A 61 3.21 1.94 11.57
C ALA A 61 3.39 2.22 10.08
N THR A 62 2.29 2.38 9.35
CA THR A 62 2.32 2.73 7.92
C THR A 62 1.47 3.96 7.66
N LEU A 63 1.98 4.81 6.78
CA LEU A 63 1.28 5.96 6.23
C LEU A 63 1.36 5.87 4.71
N GLU A 64 0.23 6.02 4.03
CA GLU A 64 0.20 6.08 2.55
C GLU A 64 -0.69 7.25 2.13
N ARG A 65 -0.19 8.04 1.19
CA ARG A 65 -0.99 9.00 0.42
C ARG A 65 -0.99 8.57 -1.04
N LYS A 66 -2.17 8.32 -1.57
CA LYS A 66 -2.42 7.92 -2.94
C LYS A 66 -3.22 9.02 -3.63
N ALA A 67 -2.81 9.42 -4.83
CA ALA A 67 -3.55 10.33 -5.68
C ALA A 67 -3.74 9.66 -7.05
N ASP A 68 -4.96 9.35 -7.40
CA ASP A 68 -5.35 8.77 -8.68
C ASP A 68 -6.62 9.45 -9.22
N GLY A 69 -7.08 9.08 -10.40
CA GLY A 69 -8.32 9.58 -10.98
C GLY A 69 -9.38 8.49 -11.04
N VAL A 70 -10.62 8.94 -11.12
CA VAL A 70 -11.80 8.08 -11.32
C VAL A 70 -12.64 8.65 -12.45
N ASP A 71 -13.08 7.80 -13.38
CA ASP A 71 -14.04 8.18 -14.42
C ASP A 71 -15.46 7.87 -13.97
N TYR A 72 -16.32 8.87 -14.06
CA TYR A 72 -17.74 8.71 -13.77
C TYR A 72 -18.59 9.49 -14.80
N LYS A 73 -19.48 8.78 -15.52
CA LYS A 73 -20.38 9.37 -16.54
C LYS A 73 -19.67 10.26 -17.56
N LYS A 74 -18.51 9.83 -18.09
CA LYS A 74 -17.68 10.53 -19.07
C LYS A 74 -16.94 11.76 -18.54
N GLU A 75 -16.99 12.02 -17.26
CA GLU A 75 -16.17 13.04 -16.60
C GLU A 75 -15.09 12.37 -15.76
N SER A 76 -14.00 13.09 -15.61
CA SER A 76 -12.83 12.62 -14.87
C SER A 76 -12.68 13.42 -13.59
N TYR A 77 -12.45 12.75 -12.49
CA TYR A 77 -12.29 13.34 -11.18
C TYR A 77 -10.99 12.90 -10.53
N ASP A 78 -10.32 13.80 -9.86
CA ASP A 78 -9.18 13.47 -9.03
C ASP A 78 -9.65 12.92 -7.69
N LYS A 79 -8.97 11.88 -7.21
CA LYS A 79 -9.24 11.23 -5.93
C LYS A 79 -7.94 11.14 -5.14
N VAL A 80 -7.99 11.60 -3.90
CA VAL A 80 -6.89 11.47 -2.94
C VAL A 80 -7.32 10.54 -1.81
N ILE A 81 -6.47 9.59 -1.48
CA ILE A 81 -6.69 8.65 -0.39
C ILE A 81 -5.50 8.74 0.57
N ASP A 82 -5.78 9.08 1.81
CA ASP A 82 -4.82 9.04 2.90
C ASP A 82 -5.12 7.84 3.80
N THR A 83 -4.10 7.07 4.14
CA THR A 83 -4.24 5.88 4.97
C THR A 83 -3.18 5.90 6.08
N ALA A 84 -3.61 5.63 7.30
CA ALA A 84 -2.73 5.44 8.44
C ALA A 84 -3.10 4.13 9.15
N ARG A 85 -2.11 3.23 9.33
CA ARG A 85 -2.32 1.92 9.97
C ARG A 85 -1.25 1.63 11.00
N LEU A 86 -1.64 0.89 12.03
CA LEU A 86 -0.75 0.21 12.94
C LEU A 86 -0.72 -1.27 12.56
N GLY A 87 0.47 -1.82 12.38
CA GLY A 87 0.69 -3.19 11.99
C GLY A 87 1.34 -4.00 13.09
N PHE A 88 1.09 -5.29 13.03
CA PHE A 88 1.75 -6.32 13.81
C PHE A 88 2.28 -7.37 12.84
N HIS A 89 3.50 -7.86 13.07
CA HIS A 89 4.08 -8.94 12.26
C HIS A 89 4.75 -9.99 13.13
N MET A 90 4.81 -11.21 12.63
CA MET A 90 5.44 -12.32 13.31
C MET A 90 5.91 -13.38 12.32
N GLY A 91 7.16 -13.78 12.45
CA GLY A 91 7.69 -14.92 11.70
C GLY A 91 6.99 -16.22 12.11
N ILE A 92 6.62 -17.05 11.15
CA ILE A 92 5.95 -18.35 11.42
C ILE A 92 6.80 -19.23 12.36
N GLY A 93 8.13 -19.13 12.28
CA GLY A 93 9.03 -19.83 13.20
C GLY A 93 8.84 -19.44 14.66
N ASP A 94 8.43 -18.19 14.93
CA ASP A 94 8.18 -17.73 16.31
C ASP A 94 6.85 -18.31 16.85
N LEU A 95 5.87 -18.54 15.98
CA LEU A 95 4.61 -19.21 16.33
C LEU A 95 4.81 -20.71 16.62
N ILE A 96 5.70 -21.36 15.89
CA ILE A 96 5.94 -22.81 15.98
C ILE A 96 7.12 -23.13 16.92
N GLY A 97 7.85 -22.14 17.33
CA GLY A 97 9.20 -22.21 17.93
C GLY A 97 9.37 -23.01 19.21
N ASN A 98 8.27 -23.52 19.81
CA ASN A 98 8.34 -24.43 20.93
C ASN A 98 8.07 -25.91 20.57
N VAL A 99 7.82 -26.22 19.30
CA VAL A 99 7.35 -27.56 18.89
C VAL A 99 8.45 -28.39 18.22
N SER A 100 9.50 -27.79 17.72
CA SER A 100 10.57 -28.55 17.07
C SER A 100 11.96 -28.04 17.41
N SER A 101 12.82 -28.99 17.84
CA SER A 101 14.24 -28.74 18.06
C SER A 101 15.02 -29.07 16.78
N GLY A 102 15.89 -28.18 16.30
CA GLY A 102 16.83 -28.44 15.23
C GLY A 102 16.74 -27.53 13.99
N ASP A 103 17.52 -27.81 12.98
CA ASP A 103 17.74 -27.01 11.76
C ASP A 103 16.47 -26.65 10.96
N VAL A 104 15.41 -27.45 11.08
CA VAL A 104 14.15 -27.24 10.36
C VAL A 104 13.44 -25.99 10.85
N ASN A 105 13.46 -25.70 12.13
CA ASN A 105 12.89 -24.51 12.75
C ASN A 105 13.51 -23.22 12.21
N PHE A 106 14.79 -23.25 12.00
CA PHE A 106 15.53 -22.09 11.51
C PHE A 106 15.16 -21.73 10.07
N LYS A 107 14.91 -22.72 9.24
CA LYS A 107 14.52 -22.53 7.84
C LYS A 107 13.09 -21.98 7.70
N ILE A 108 12.16 -22.44 8.52
CA ILE A 108 10.77 -21.98 8.48
C ILE A 108 10.67 -20.54 9.01
N LYS A 109 11.35 -20.23 10.10
CA LYS A 109 11.40 -18.89 10.69
C LYS A 109 11.80 -17.81 9.68
N ASN A 110 12.66 -18.17 8.75
CA ASN A 110 13.24 -17.26 7.79
C ASN A 110 12.51 -17.18 6.45
N LEU A 111 11.48 -17.99 6.23
CA LEU A 111 10.80 -18.10 4.95
C LEU A 111 9.47 -17.34 4.90
N PHE A 112 8.79 -17.20 6.03
CA PHE A 112 7.45 -16.64 6.09
C PHE A 112 7.29 -15.69 7.28
N ASP A 113 6.64 -14.57 7.01
CA ASP A 113 6.23 -13.60 8.01
C ASP A 113 4.74 -13.27 7.80
N VAL A 114 3.95 -13.43 8.85
CA VAL A 114 2.52 -13.09 8.85
C VAL A 114 2.37 -11.69 9.41
N TYR A 115 1.53 -10.88 8.78
CA TYR A 115 1.26 -9.54 9.27
C TYR A 115 -0.22 -9.19 9.22
N ALA A 116 -0.61 -8.27 10.08
CA ALA A 116 -1.94 -7.67 10.10
C ALA A 116 -1.82 -6.18 10.42
N GLU A 117 -2.63 -5.38 9.76
CA GLU A 117 -2.69 -3.93 9.93
C GLU A 117 -4.12 -3.48 10.19
N VAL A 118 -4.29 -2.55 11.09
CA VAL A 118 -5.57 -1.90 11.38
C VAL A 118 -5.36 -0.39 11.45
N GLY A 119 -6.30 0.36 10.91
CA GLY A 119 -6.18 1.81 10.91
C GLY A 119 -7.37 2.51 10.31
N ILE A 120 -7.11 3.71 9.83
CA ILE A 120 -8.09 4.60 9.21
C ILE A 120 -7.68 4.92 7.78
N LYS A 121 -8.68 5.15 6.95
CA LYS A 121 -8.55 5.55 5.56
C LYS A 121 -9.51 6.70 5.31
N THR A 122 -9.02 7.78 4.71
CA THR A 122 -9.84 8.90 4.26
C THR A 122 -9.81 8.97 2.75
N SER A 123 -10.87 9.47 2.14
CA SER A 123 -10.94 9.65 0.69
C SER A 123 -11.55 11.01 0.39
N ASP A 124 -10.88 11.77 -0.47
CA ASP A 124 -11.34 13.06 -0.95
C ASP A 124 -11.43 13.03 -2.47
N PHE A 125 -12.49 13.65 -3.01
CA PHE A 125 -12.68 13.81 -4.44
C PHE A 125 -12.68 15.30 -4.76
N ASP A 126 -12.12 15.69 -5.89
CA ASP A 126 -12.01 17.02 -6.47
C ASP A 126 -12.94 18.06 -5.79
N GLY A 127 -12.56 18.46 -4.62
CA GLY A 127 -12.99 19.53 -3.73
C GLY A 127 -14.48 19.90 -3.77
N GLU A 128 -14.80 20.99 -4.46
CA GLU A 128 -16.10 21.66 -4.38
C GLU A 128 -17.25 20.94 -5.11
N ARG A 129 -16.97 19.84 -5.85
CA ARG A 129 -17.98 19.14 -6.66
C ARG A 129 -18.74 18.05 -5.93
N PHE A 130 -18.25 17.63 -4.77
CA PHE A 130 -18.81 16.50 -4.04
C PHE A 130 -19.21 16.86 -2.62
N ASN A 131 -20.33 16.30 -2.18
CA ASN A 131 -20.67 16.23 -0.77
C ASN A 131 -20.52 14.78 -0.31
N PHE A 132 -19.72 14.55 0.70
CA PHE A 132 -19.71 13.25 1.36
C PHE A 132 -21.00 13.05 2.16
N LYS A 133 -21.72 11.96 1.85
CA LYS A 133 -22.86 11.51 2.66
C LYS A 133 -22.37 10.54 3.73
N GLY A 134 -21.91 11.05 4.83
CA GLY A 134 -21.34 10.29 5.94
C GLY A 134 -19.91 10.72 6.25
N ASP A 135 -19.21 9.93 7.06
CA ASP A 135 -17.82 10.17 7.36
C ASP A 135 -16.95 9.82 6.14
N ASP A 136 -16.09 10.74 5.76
CA ASP A 136 -15.03 10.52 4.78
C ASP A 136 -13.93 9.58 5.31
N SER A 137 -13.91 9.36 6.62
CA SER A 137 -12.99 8.46 7.32
C SER A 137 -13.64 7.14 7.68
N HIS A 138 -12.95 6.05 7.43
CA HIS A 138 -13.44 4.70 7.71
C HIS A 138 -12.32 3.75 8.11
N ALA A 139 -12.70 2.64 8.76
CA ALA A 139 -11.76 1.63 9.20
C ALA A 139 -11.11 0.92 8.00
N SER A 140 -9.81 0.67 8.11
CA SER A 140 -9.02 -0.11 7.18
C SER A 140 -8.41 -1.30 7.90
N PHE A 141 -8.45 -2.47 7.26
CA PHE A 141 -7.86 -3.69 7.78
C PHE A 141 -7.14 -4.41 6.64
N VAL A 142 -5.88 -4.78 6.89
CA VAL A 142 -5.08 -5.58 5.97
C VAL A 142 -4.51 -6.77 6.72
N ALA A 143 -4.51 -7.93 6.11
CA ALA A 143 -3.80 -9.10 6.62
C ALA A 143 -3.10 -9.82 5.47
N GLY A 144 -1.91 -10.35 5.73
CA GLY A 144 -1.15 -11.00 4.69
C GLY A 144 0.04 -11.81 5.18
N ILE A 145 0.75 -12.35 4.21
CA ILE A 145 1.96 -13.13 4.41
C ILE A 145 3.04 -12.58 3.48
N ARG A 146 4.23 -12.37 4.03
CA ARG A 146 5.46 -12.14 3.26
C ARG A 146 6.27 -13.41 3.22
N PHE A 147 6.93 -13.67 2.11
CA PHE A 147 7.72 -14.88 1.91
C PHE A 147 8.89 -14.62 0.97
N GLY A 148 9.82 -15.57 0.93
CA GLY A 148 10.99 -15.50 0.07
C GLY A 148 12.24 -15.00 0.81
N ASN A 149 13.14 -14.35 0.10
CA ASN A 149 14.41 -13.88 0.63
C ASN A 149 14.43 -12.36 0.78
N SER A 150 14.38 -11.87 2.01
CA SER A 150 14.39 -10.45 2.36
C SER A 150 15.61 -9.67 1.82
N ASN A 151 16.67 -10.34 1.42
CA ASN A 151 17.86 -9.71 0.84
C ASN A 151 17.82 -9.63 -0.69
N ARG A 152 16.87 -10.33 -1.34
CA ARG A 152 16.82 -10.40 -2.81
C ARG A 152 15.43 -10.29 -3.38
N LEU A 153 14.64 -11.32 -3.19
CA LEU A 153 13.28 -11.39 -3.76
C LEU A 153 12.30 -11.77 -2.66
N GLU A 154 11.40 -10.86 -2.37
CA GLU A 154 10.28 -11.07 -1.47
C GLU A 154 8.98 -11.12 -2.25
N GLY A 155 8.10 -12.02 -1.84
CA GLY A 155 6.71 -12.02 -2.26
C GLY A 155 5.80 -11.63 -1.11
N LYS A 156 4.65 -11.07 -1.41
CA LYS A 156 3.57 -10.87 -0.45
C LYS A 156 2.22 -11.24 -1.06
N ILE A 157 1.37 -11.81 -0.22
CA ILE A 157 -0.04 -12.08 -0.53
C ILE A 157 -0.83 -11.44 0.60
N PHE A 158 -1.89 -10.70 0.26
CA PHE A 158 -2.69 -10.04 1.28
C PHE A 158 -4.15 -9.87 0.88
N VAL A 159 -4.96 -9.64 1.89
CA VAL A 159 -6.34 -9.19 1.76
C VAL A 159 -6.46 -7.84 2.45
N ASP A 160 -6.98 -6.85 1.74
CA ASP A 160 -7.40 -5.56 2.31
C ASP A 160 -8.93 -5.57 2.39
N ALA A 161 -9.47 -5.48 3.60
CA ALA A 161 -10.89 -5.39 3.87
C ALA A 161 -11.22 -3.98 4.37
N SER A 162 -11.61 -3.12 3.44
CA SER A 162 -12.04 -1.74 3.74
C SER A 162 -13.21 -1.36 2.85
N LYS A 163 -13.99 -0.37 3.29
CA LYS A 163 -14.97 0.25 2.40
C LYS A 163 -14.24 1.16 1.42
N GLU A 164 -14.86 1.38 0.27
CA GLU A 164 -14.35 2.31 -0.74
C GLU A 164 -15.29 3.50 -0.90
N ALA A 165 -14.70 4.68 -1.12
CA ALA A 165 -15.48 5.84 -1.51
C ALA A 165 -15.79 5.76 -3.00
N ILE A 166 -17.09 5.85 -3.32
CA ILE A 166 -17.64 5.80 -4.67
C ILE A 166 -18.44 7.05 -4.98
N ILE A 167 -18.51 7.41 -6.25
CA ILE A 167 -19.31 8.54 -6.74
C ILE A 167 -20.72 8.04 -7.05
N VAL A 168 -21.73 8.79 -6.62
CA VAL A 168 -23.14 8.51 -6.88
C VAL A 168 -23.88 9.78 -7.29
N ASP A 169 -25.00 9.64 -7.98
CA ASP A 169 -25.87 10.78 -8.24
C ASP A 169 -26.45 11.34 -6.93
N SER A 170 -26.46 12.66 -6.78
CA SER A 170 -27.03 13.33 -5.60
C SER A 170 -28.55 13.05 -5.42
N GLY A 171 -29.21 12.62 -6.48
CA GLY A 171 -30.65 12.39 -6.48
C GLY A 171 -31.50 13.66 -6.37
N ASN A 172 -30.85 14.83 -6.29
CA ASN A 172 -31.53 16.10 -6.15
C ASN A 172 -31.73 16.75 -7.54
N PRO A 173 -32.98 16.81 -8.06
CA PRO A 173 -33.25 17.36 -9.38
C PRO A 173 -32.95 18.91 -9.46
N VAL A 174 -32.95 19.59 -8.33
CA VAL A 174 -32.65 21.04 -8.26
C VAL A 174 -31.15 21.28 -8.49
N CYS A 175 -30.30 20.38 -8.06
CA CYS A 175 -28.86 20.48 -8.28
C CYS A 175 -28.45 20.33 -9.74
N ARG A 176 -29.29 19.69 -10.57
CA ARG A 176 -29.05 19.61 -12.04
C ARG A 176 -29.28 20.92 -12.77
N ALA A 177 -30.04 21.83 -12.18
CA ALA A 177 -30.41 23.11 -12.79
C ALA A 177 -29.65 24.34 -12.25
N LEU A 178 -29.01 24.21 -11.09
CA LEU A 178 -28.29 25.24 -10.38
C LEU A 178 -26.86 24.78 -10.06
N SER A 179 -26.00 25.69 -9.72
CA SER A 179 -24.57 25.50 -9.48
C SER A 179 -24.20 24.67 -8.25
N CYS A 180 -25.04 23.75 -7.80
CA CYS A 180 -24.67 22.79 -6.76
C CYS A 180 -24.08 21.49 -7.39
N PRO A 181 -23.23 20.76 -6.65
CA PRO A 181 -22.62 19.56 -7.14
C PRO A 181 -23.69 18.51 -7.53
N PRO A 182 -23.68 17.99 -8.77
CA PRO A 182 -24.66 17.00 -9.21
C PRO A 182 -24.39 15.60 -8.64
N TYR A 183 -23.24 15.41 -8.01
CA TYR A 183 -22.77 14.15 -7.51
C TYR A 183 -22.49 14.20 -6.01
N ASP A 184 -22.65 13.06 -5.37
CA ASP A 184 -22.25 12.84 -3.98
C ASP A 184 -21.18 11.76 -3.95
N ALA A 185 -20.23 11.88 -3.04
CA ALA A 185 -19.35 10.79 -2.66
C ALA A 185 -19.95 10.10 -1.43
N LYS A 186 -19.97 8.79 -1.44
CA LYS A 186 -20.36 7.97 -0.28
C LYS A 186 -19.48 6.74 -0.15
N LEU A 187 -19.43 6.15 1.03
CA LEU A 187 -18.81 4.85 1.20
C LEU A 187 -19.67 3.77 0.56
N SER A 188 -19.01 2.77 -0.01
CA SER A 188 -19.68 1.57 -0.52
C SER A 188 -20.48 0.88 0.59
N ASP A 189 -21.62 0.30 0.24
CA ASP A 189 -22.48 -0.36 1.23
C ASP A 189 -21.79 -1.57 1.85
N ASP A 190 -21.08 -2.35 1.03
CA ASP A 190 -20.29 -3.49 1.47
C ASP A 190 -18.80 -3.15 1.60
N SER A 191 -18.10 -3.87 2.49
CA SER A 191 -16.64 -3.81 2.51
C SER A 191 -16.07 -4.46 1.25
N ASP A 192 -15.19 -3.75 0.58
CA ASP A 192 -14.44 -4.30 -0.54
C ASP A 192 -13.33 -5.21 -0.02
N LYS A 193 -13.36 -6.47 -0.41
CA LYS A 193 -12.29 -7.43 -0.10
C LYS A 193 -11.35 -7.49 -1.28
N LYS A 194 -10.34 -6.63 -1.24
CA LYS A 194 -9.28 -6.64 -2.24
C LYS A 194 -8.30 -7.75 -1.95
N PHE A 195 -8.03 -8.55 -2.95
CA PHE A 195 -6.96 -9.53 -2.90
C PHE A 195 -5.74 -9.00 -3.62
N GLY A 196 -4.59 -9.00 -2.95
CA GLY A 196 -3.37 -8.44 -3.48
C GLY A 196 -2.21 -9.42 -3.54
N LEU A 197 -1.39 -9.25 -4.57
CA LEU A 197 -0.12 -9.93 -4.77
C LEU A 197 0.96 -8.86 -4.96
N GLY A 198 2.09 -9.02 -4.29
CA GLY A 198 3.22 -8.10 -4.41
C GLY A 198 4.54 -8.85 -4.54
N ILE A 199 5.48 -8.20 -5.22
CA ILE A 199 6.87 -8.63 -5.35
C ILE A 199 7.76 -7.44 -5.04
N LEU A 200 8.76 -7.65 -4.20
CA LEU A 200 9.80 -6.70 -3.89
C LEU A 200 11.15 -7.29 -4.30
N TYR A 201 11.84 -6.66 -5.21
CA TYR A 201 13.18 -7.05 -5.63
C TYR A 201 14.21 -6.06 -5.08
N ASN A 202 14.99 -6.51 -4.12
CA ASN A 202 16.07 -5.74 -3.53
C ASN A 202 17.27 -5.70 -4.49
N ILE A 203 17.52 -4.53 -5.09
CA ILE A 203 18.66 -4.29 -5.99
C ILE A 203 19.93 -4.24 -5.16
N ILE A 204 19.86 -3.53 -4.04
CA ILE A 204 20.91 -3.41 -3.02
C ILE A 204 20.26 -3.46 -1.63
N LYS A 205 21.08 -3.54 -0.57
CA LYS A 205 20.59 -3.68 0.83
C LYS A 205 19.49 -2.67 1.24
N ARG A 206 19.47 -1.49 0.64
CA ARG A 206 18.59 -0.38 1.04
C ARG A 206 17.64 0.06 -0.05
N SER A 207 17.67 -0.54 -1.23
CA SER A 207 16.80 -0.11 -2.30
C SER A 207 16.20 -1.27 -3.07
N ALA A 208 14.94 -1.17 -3.35
CA ALA A 208 14.15 -2.20 -4.01
C ALA A 208 13.22 -1.62 -5.08
N ILE A 209 12.94 -2.42 -6.08
CA ILE A 209 11.81 -2.22 -6.99
C ILE A 209 10.64 -3.01 -6.43
N PHE A 210 9.51 -2.38 -6.42
CA PHE A 210 8.26 -2.93 -5.92
C PHE A 210 7.23 -3.04 -7.04
N LEU A 211 6.56 -4.17 -7.08
CA LEU A 211 5.48 -4.46 -8.01
C LEU A 211 4.32 -5.06 -7.22
N GLU A 212 3.13 -4.52 -7.38
CA GLU A 212 1.93 -5.03 -6.71
C GLU A 212 0.73 -4.97 -7.64
N THR A 213 -0.13 -5.96 -7.55
CA THR A 213 -1.44 -5.94 -8.18
C THR A 213 -2.51 -6.25 -7.15
N THR A 214 -3.63 -5.57 -7.24
CA THR A 214 -4.80 -5.84 -6.41
C THR A 214 -6.02 -6.07 -7.27
N SER A 215 -6.83 -7.04 -6.88
CA SER A 215 -8.14 -7.33 -7.48
C SER A 215 -9.24 -6.92 -6.50
N SER A 216 -10.20 -6.17 -7.00
CA SER A 216 -11.34 -5.62 -6.25
C SER A 216 -12.65 -5.98 -6.94
N LYS A 217 -13.76 -5.92 -6.20
CA LYS A 217 -15.12 -6.07 -6.74
C LYS A 217 -15.86 -4.74 -6.85
N VAL A 218 -15.38 -3.72 -6.16
CA VAL A 218 -16.03 -2.40 -6.04
C VAL A 218 -15.32 -1.36 -6.90
N ILE A 219 -13.99 -1.46 -6.97
CA ILE A 219 -13.15 -0.64 -7.82
C ILE A 219 -12.38 -1.55 -8.77
N ASP A 220 -11.90 -0.99 -9.88
CA ASP A 220 -11.14 -1.77 -10.83
C ASP A 220 -9.84 -2.32 -10.25
N ASN A 221 -9.32 -3.33 -10.92
CA ASN A 221 -8.03 -3.89 -10.58
C ASN A 221 -6.97 -2.81 -10.66
N SER A 222 -6.04 -2.80 -9.72
CA SER A 222 -4.95 -1.85 -9.72
C SER A 222 -3.59 -2.54 -9.82
N PHE A 223 -2.67 -1.81 -10.41
CA PHE A 223 -1.28 -2.20 -10.53
C PHE A 223 -0.42 -1.07 -9.97
N LYS A 224 0.55 -1.42 -9.11
CA LYS A 224 1.52 -0.47 -8.55
C LYS A 224 2.93 -0.90 -8.96
N LEU A 225 3.69 0.02 -9.51
CA LEU A 225 5.11 -0.12 -9.77
C LEU A 225 5.85 1.00 -9.06
N GLY A 226 6.88 0.69 -8.30
CA GLY A 226 7.58 1.72 -7.57
C GLY A 226 8.97 1.37 -7.15
N TYR A 227 9.55 2.34 -6.47
CA TYR A 227 10.87 2.26 -5.87
C TYR A 227 10.74 2.50 -4.36
N GLN A 228 11.43 1.68 -3.59
CA GLN A 228 11.40 1.70 -2.13
C GLN A 228 12.82 1.74 -1.57
N LEU A 229 13.01 2.61 -0.59
CA LEU A 229 14.20 2.64 0.27
C LEU A 229 13.88 1.94 1.58
N ASN A 230 14.71 0.96 1.95
CA ASN A 230 14.58 0.17 3.17
C ASN A 230 15.70 0.55 4.15
N PHE A 231 15.38 0.59 5.45
CA PHE A 231 16.32 1.00 6.50
C PHE A 231 16.49 -0.09 7.56
#